data_2e522ff8f6bdcda848889431e2e643af
#
_entry.id   2e522ff8f6bdcda848889431e2e643af
#
_cell.length_a   1.000
_cell.length_b   1.000
_cell.length_c   1.000
_cell.angle_alpha   90.00
_cell.angle_beta   90.00
_cell.angle_gamma   90.00
#
_symmetry.space_group_name_H-M   'P 1'
#
loop_
_entity.id
_entity.type
_entity.pdbx_description
1 polymer ?
#
loop_
_entity_poly.entity_id
_entity_poly.type
_entity_poly.pdbx_seq_one_letter_code
_entity_poly.pdbx_strand_id
1 'polypeptide(L)'
;MKRTLIVLGALALSASGAHAAEIFEKVGTFDGQFLKIGIGARAAGMGGAFVAIADDPSAVYWNPAGIAHLDDEETNVMLNHLTWPADVSVDQAVLAFKLGKMPGQWAVNARALTIDDQPVRDAFRPDGTGEFFDAGYSSFGATYARSFTDKFSAGANVNLVRLDLEDFKQETITFDLGTLYNVGVAGMKIGFAIQNIGGQVQFIEREARVPTVFRVGTSADIISTGSSRLLGSFEFSHPPDNAERLNFGAEYAYRDYVFLRSGMNINYDSEGFAAGAGVRFPITALKTNANFDYAYTDMKTLGAAHRFSVRVRF
;
A
#
# COMPACT_ATOMS: atom_id res chain seq x y z
N MET A 1 18.19 29.49 -2.62
CA MET A 1 18.48 28.36 -1.71
C MET A 1 18.21 28.61 -0.21
N LYS A 2 18.28 29.85 0.33
CA LYS A 2 18.07 30.09 1.78
C LYS A 2 16.59 30.19 2.25
N ARG A 3 15.62 30.34 1.35
CA ARG A 3 14.20 30.50 1.72
C ARG A 3 13.40 29.18 1.78
N THR A 4 13.86 28.11 1.15
CA THR A 4 13.20 26.80 1.12
C THR A 4 13.44 25.99 2.40
N LEU A 5 14.57 26.24 3.09
CA LEU A 5 14.89 25.56 4.36
C LEU A 5 14.06 26.07 5.56
N ILE A 6 13.51 27.28 5.48
CA ILE A 6 12.75 27.90 6.59
C ILE A 6 11.33 27.33 6.70
N VAL A 7 10.74 26.88 5.60
CA VAL A 7 9.36 26.33 5.60
C VAL A 7 9.33 24.91 6.17
N LEU A 8 10.35 24.09 5.95
CA LEU A 8 10.46 22.75 6.55
C LEU A 8 10.77 22.79 8.06
N GLY A 9 11.48 23.83 8.54
CA GLY A 9 11.77 24.01 9.97
C GLY A 9 10.57 24.45 10.80
N ALA A 10 9.61 25.17 10.22
CA ALA A 10 8.44 25.69 10.95
C ALA A 10 7.35 24.63 11.18
N LEU A 11 7.27 23.57 10.34
CA LEU A 11 6.36 22.44 10.56
C LEU A 11 6.83 21.47 11.66
N ALA A 12 8.12 21.45 11.96
CA ALA A 12 8.68 20.52 12.95
C ALA A 12 8.55 21.00 14.40
N LEU A 13 8.27 22.29 14.64
CA LEU A 13 8.23 22.87 15.99
C LEU A 13 6.84 22.94 16.65
N SER A 14 5.77 22.56 15.96
CA SER A 14 4.42 22.57 16.54
C SER A 14 3.94 21.21 17.10
N ALA A 15 4.79 20.20 17.13
CA ALA A 15 4.44 18.85 17.60
C ALA A 15 4.68 18.60 19.10
N SER A 16 5.06 19.60 19.89
CA SER A 16 5.28 19.46 21.33
C SER A 16 4.05 19.90 22.11
N GLY A 17 3.19 18.96 22.50
CA GLY A 17 2.16 19.21 23.50
C GLY A 17 0.81 18.53 23.37
N ALA A 18 0.62 17.61 22.45
CA ALA A 18 -0.56 16.75 22.51
C ALA A 18 -0.31 15.61 23.51
N HIS A 19 -0.76 15.81 24.75
CA HIS A 19 -1.02 14.67 25.63
C HIS A 19 -2.12 13.88 24.92
N ALA A 20 -1.76 12.71 24.40
CA ALA A 20 -2.74 11.77 23.91
C ALA A 20 -3.66 11.43 25.09
N ALA A 21 -4.91 11.87 25.02
CA ALA A 21 -5.97 11.23 25.80
C ALA A 21 -5.82 9.73 25.53
N GLU A 22 -6.00 8.87 26.55
CA GLU A 22 -6.07 7.44 26.34
C GLU A 22 -7.16 7.18 25.29
N ILE A 23 -6.71 6.98 24.06
CA ILE A 23 -7.60 6.68 22.94
C ILE A 23 -8.06 5.25 23.20
N PHE A 24 -9.34 5.08 23.45
CA PHE A 24 -9.94 3.75 23.59
C PHE A 24 -9.79 3.03 22.25
N GLU A 25 -8.78 2.19 22.15
CA GLU A 25 -8.50 1.39 20.97
C GLU A 25 -9.58 0.33 20.82
N LYS A 26 -10.26 0.33 19.67
CA LYS A 26 -11.28 -0.66 19.32
C LYS A 26 -10.65 -1.89 18.65
N VAL A 27 -9.51 -2.34 19.17
CA VAL A 27 -8.78 -3.49 18.63
C VAL A 27 -9.68 -4.72 18.60
N GLY A 28 -9.68 -5.45 17.46
CA GLY A 28 -10.46 -6.68 17.29
C GLY A 28 -11.95 -6.49 17.02
N THR A 29 -12.41 -5.24 16.74
CA THR A 29 -13.83 -4.96 16.43
C THR A 29 -14.15 -4.93 14.94
N PHE A 30 -13.14 -5.05 14.09
CA PHE A 30 -13.26 -5.05 12.62
C PHE A 30 -12.74 -6.36 12.05
N ASP A 31 -13.39 -6.84 11.01
CA ASP A 31 -12.97 -8.01 10.25
C ASP A 31 -12.20 -7.60 8.98
N GLY A 32 -11.61 -8.57 8.26
CA GLY A 32 -10.88 -8.27 7.04
C GLY A 32 -9.59 -7.48 7.28
N GLN A 33 -8.91 -7.70 8.41
CA GLN A 33 -7.66 -7.02 8.78
C GLN A 33 -6.56 -7.10 7.71
N PHE A 34 -6.58 -8.16 6.88
CA PHE A 34 -5.65 -8.31 5.77
C PHE A 34 -5.75 -7.17 4.73
N LEU A 35 -6.89 -6.49 4.65
CA LEU A 35 -7.07 -5.33 3.77
C LEU A 35 -6.16 -4.16 4.15
N LYS A 36 -5.66 -4.11 5.38
CA LYS A 36 -4.69 -3.09 5.83
C LYS A 36 -3.24 -3.42 5.49
N ILE A 37 -2.93 -4.67 5.07
CA ILE A 37 -1.57 -5.06 4.70
C ILE A 37 -1.18 -4.36 3.39
N GLY A 38 -0.18 -3.50 3.44
CA GLY A 38 0.32 -2.74 2.29
C GLY A 38 0.97 -3.63 1.24
N ILE A 39 0.84 -3.26 -0.02
CA ILE A 39 1.28 -4.01 -1.18
C ILE A 39 2.39 -3.27 -1.92
N GLY A 40 3.28 -4.03 -2.57
CA GLY A 40 4.38 -3.51 -3.37
C GLY A 40 5.64 -3.24 -2.56
N ALA A 41 6.76 -3.77 -3.04
CA ALA A 41 8.06 -3.63 -2.37
C ALA A 41 8.54 -2.18 -2.36
N ARG A 42 8.25 -1.39 -3.41
CA ARG A 42 8.63 0.02 -3.45
C ARG A 42 7.97 0.81 -2.32
N ALA A 43 6.67 0.69 -2.15
CA ALA A 43 5.93 1.36 -1.10
C ALA A 43 6.36 0.90 0.30
N ALA A 44 6.54 -0.41 0.48
CA ALA A 44 6.99 -0.98 1.74
C ALA A 44 8.40 -0.50 2.14
N GLY A 45 9.34 -0.45 1.17
CA GLY A 45 10.68 0.08 1.41
C GLY A 45 10.70 1.55 1.83
N MET A 46 9.62 2.29 1.54
CA MET A 46 9.39 3.67 1.98
C MET A 46 8.51 3.75 3.24
N GLY A 47 8.37 2.65 4.01
CA GLY A 47 7.55 2.62 5.22
C GLY A 47 6.06 2.84 4.95
N GLY A 48 5.56 2.60 3.74
CA GLY A 48 4.17 2.85 3.38
C GLY A 48 3.77 4.32 3.22
N ALA A 49 4.72 5.27 3.24
CA ALA A 49 4.47 6.68 2.95
C ALA A 49 4.28 6.91 1.43
N PHE A 50 3.17 6.41 0.87
CA PHE A 50 3.02 6.23 -0.57
C PHE A 50 1.77 6.88 -1.19
N VAL A 51 0.81 7.35 -0.40
CA VAL A 51 -0.47 7.91 -0.88
C VAL A 51 -0.30 9.10 -1.83
N ALA A 52 0.75 9.91 -1.65
CA ALA A 52 1.07 11.06 -2.50
C ALA A 52 2.02 10.74 -3.66
N ILE A 53 2.66 9.57 -3.65
CA ILE A 53 3.55 9.09 -4.71
C ILE A 53 2.76 8.28 -5.73
N ALA A 54 2.30 7.11 -5.36
CA ALA A 54 1.41 6.16 -6.01
C ALA A 54 1.38 6.25 -7.56
N ASP A 55 2.58 6.19 -8.20
CA ASP A 55 2.76 6.36 -9.64
C ASP A 55 3.17 5.03 -10.34
N ASP A 56 2.81 3.91 -9.73
CA ASP A 56 2.98 2.57 -10.28
C ASP A 56 1.69 1.73 -10.07
N PRO A 57 1.59 0.50 -10.63
CA PRO A 57 0.36 -0.28 -10.53
C PRO A 57 -0.10 -0.61 -9.10
N SER A 58 0.77 -0.54 -8.08
CA SER A 58 0.36 -0.70 -6.68
C SER A 58 -0.57 0.43 -6.19
N ALA A 59 -0.71 1.49 -6.98
CA ALA A 59 -1.66 2.58 -6.75
C ALA A 59 -3.11 2.10 -6.62
N VAL A 60 -3.48 0.95 -7.21
CA VAL A 60 -4.81 0.33 -7.00
C VAL A 60 -5.11 0.13 -5.52
N TYR A 61 -4.07 -0.05 -4.69
CA TYR A 61 -4.19 -0.16 -3.24
C TYR A 61 -3.96 1.20 -2.54
N TRP A 62 -2.83 1.87 -2.83
CA TRP A 62 -2.41 3.02 -2.04
C TRP A 62 -3.22 4.28 -2.29
N ASN A 63 -3.52 4.58 -3.55
CA ASN A 63 -4.31 5.72 -3.99
C ASN A 63 -4.76 5.51 -5.43
N PRO A 64 -6.01 5.15 -5.68
CA PRO A 64 -6.51 4.84 -7.02
C PRO A 64 -6.25 5.95 -8.05
N ALA A 65 -6.19 7.23 -7.62
CA ALA A 65 -5.88 8.35 -8.50
C ALA A 65 -4.51 8.24 -9.19
N GLY A 66 -3.59 7.49 -8.58
CA GLY A 66 -2.25 7.26 -9.11
C GLY A 66 -2.22 6.49 -10.42
N ILE A 67 -3.21 5.66 -10.68
CA ILE A 67 -3.34 4.93 -11.96
C ILE A 67 -3.43 5.90 -13.14
N ALA A 68 -3.99 7.10 -12.96
CA ALA A 68 -4.06 8.13 -13.99
C ALA A 68 -2.69 8.71 -14.41
N HIS A 69 -1.63 8.42 -13.68
CA HIS A 69 -0.26 8.86 -13.96
C HIS A 69 0.61 7.78 -14.62
N LEU A 70 0.05 6.62 -14.90
CA LEU A 70 0.71 5.61 -15.72
C LEU A 70 0.71 6.09 -17.18
N ASP A 71 1.72 5.64 -17.93
CA ASP A 71 1.84 6.03 -19.34
C ASP A 71 0.62 5.54 -20.14
N ASP A 72 0.04 6.42 -20.91
CA ASP A 72 -1.14 6.16 -21.74
C ASP A 72 -0.87 5.16 -22.88
N GLU A 73 0.37 5.04 -23.30
CA GLU A 73 0.78 4.17 -24.41
C GLU A 73 1.23 2.78 -23.93
N GLU A 74 1.42 2.59 -22.61
CA GLU A 74 1.93 1.36 -22.04
C GLU A 74 0.88 0.61 -21.21
N THR A 75 0.81 -0.71 -21.44
CA THR A 75 0.15 -1.62 -20.53
C THR A 75 1.14 -2.03 -19.44
N ASN A 76 0.73 -1.92 -18.18
CA ASN A 76 1.58 -2.26 -17.05
C ASN A 76 1.08 -3.53 -16.36
N VAL A 77 1.97 -4.51 -16.21
CA VAL A 77 1.74 -5.71 -15.39
C VAL A 77 2.64 -5.64 -14.17
N MET A 78 2.10 -5.90 -12.99
CA MET A 78 2.86 -5.96 -11.75
C MET A 78 2.46 -7.19 -10.96
N LEU A 79 3.46 -7.93 -10.50
CA LEU A 79 3.32 -9.05 -9.58
C LEU A 79 4.01 -8.71 -8.27
N ASN A 80 3.34 -8.98 -7.18
CA ASN A 80 3.84 -8.75 -5.83
C ASN A 80 3.74 -10.03 -5.02
N HIS A 81 4.79 -10.32 -4.26
CA HIS A 81 4.82 -11.39 -3.27
C HIS A 81 5.32 -10.82 -1.93
N LEU A 82 4.61 -11.16 -0.87
CA LEU A 82 4.94 -10.79 0.50
C LEU A 82 5.02 -12.05 1.34
N THR A 83 6.16 -12.26 1.98
CA THR A 83 6.31 -13.20 3.09
C THR A 83 6.18 -12.42 4.40
N TRP A 84 5.17 -12.79 5.17
CA TRP A 84 4.83 -12.19 6.46
C TRP A 84 5.19 -13.16 7.60
N PRO A 85 5.43 -12.69 8.83
CA PRO A 85 5.60 -13.59 9.99
C PRO A 85 4.45 -14.58 10.16
N ALA A 86 4.71 -15.68 10.81
CA ALA A 86 3.77 -16.78 11.09
C ALA A 86 3.28 -17.51 9.82
N ASP A 87 4.18 -17.69 8.85
CA ASP A 87 3.94 -18.45 7.61
C ASP A 87 2.75 -17.94 6.78
N VAL A 88 2.50 -16.62 6.89
CA VAL A 88 1.49 -15.92 6.08
C VAL A 88 2.15 -15.40 4.82
N SER A 89 1.54 -15.64 3.68
CA SER A 89 1.93 -15.07 2.40
C SER A 89 0.81 -14.25 1.77
N VAL A 90 1.20 -13.22 1.02
CA VAL A 90 0.26 -12.41 0.23
C VAL A 90 0.79 -12.24 -1.18
N ASP A 91 0.00 -12.70 -2.14
CA ASP A 91 0.28 -12.55 -3.56
C ASP A 91 -0.71 -11.57 -4.20
N GLN A 92 -0.21 -10.76 -5.12
CA GLN A 92 -1.06 -9.86 -5.90
C GLN A 92 -0.57 -9.75 -7.33
N ALA A 93 -1.51 -9.74 -8.26
CA ALA A 93 -1.32 -9.37 -9.65
C ALA A 93 -2.14 -8.13 -9.99
N VAL A 94 -1.54 -7.19 -10.72
CA VAL A 94 -2.19 -5.98 -11.22
C VAL A 94 -1.92 -5.87 -12.71
N LEU A 95 -2.97 -5.58 -13.47
CA LEU A 95 -2.92 -5.20 -14.87
C LEU A 95 -3.53 -3.81 -15.02
N ALA A 96 -2.72 -2.82 -15.44
CA ALA A 96 -3.19 -1.47 -15.72
C ALA A 96 -3.03 -1.18 -17.22
N PHE A 97 -4.07 -0.59 -17.82
CA PHE A 97 -4.17 -0.39 -19.25
C PHE A 97 -5.10 0.76 -19.62
N LYS A 98 -4.96 1.25 -20.84
CA LYS A 98 -5.90 2.20 -21.44
C LYS A 98 -6.97 1.47 -22.26
N LEU A 99 -8.23 1.79 -22.04
CA LEU A 99 -9.33 1.17 -22.76
C LEU A 99 -9.71 2.00 -24.00
N GLY A 100 -9.08 1.71 -25.12
CA GLY A 100 -9.37 2.37 -26.41
C GLY A 100 -9.24 3.89 -26.35
N LYS A 101 -10.28 4.61 -26.77
CA LYS A 101 -10.32 6.10 -26.77
C LYS A 101 -10.96 6.69 -25.51
N MET A 102 -11.34 5.87 -24.55
CA MET A 102 -11.92 6.36 -23.30
C MET A 102 -10.87 7.17 -22.53
N PRO A 103 -11.24 8.35 -22.00
CA PRO A 103 -10.32 9.16 -21.21
C PRO A 103 -10.03 8.43 -19.89
N GLY A 104 -8.76 8.53 -19.42
CA GLY A 104 -8.31 7.90 -18.17
C GLY A 104 -7.76 6.50 -18.37
N GLN A 105 -7.35 5.92 -17.25
CA GLN A 105 -6.68 4.60 -17.14
C GLN A 105 -7.55 3.64 -16.35
N TRP A 106 -7.47 2.38 -16.71
CA TRP A 106 -8.13 1.28 -16.03
C TRP A 106 -7.11 0.34 -15.41
N ALA A 107 -7.47 -0.29 -14.33
CA ALA A 107 -6.70 -1.40 -13.80
C ALA A 107 -7.63 -2.48 -13.26
N VAL A 108 -7.17 -3.73 -13.32
CA VAL A 108 -7.76 -4.86 -12.61
C VAL A 108 -6.70 -5.47 -11.73
N ASN A 109 -7.11 -5.97 -10.58
CA ASN A 109 -6.21 -6.63 -9.66
C ASN A 109 -6.84 -7.87 -9.04
N ALA A 110 -5.99 -8.83 -8.72
CA ALA A 110 -6.34 -9.99 -7.92
C ALA A 110 -5.33 -10.10 -6.78
N ARG A 111 -5.79 -10.39 -5.58
CA ARG A 111 -4.98 -10.53 -4.38
C ARG A 111 -5.44 -11.75 -3.59
N ALA A 112 -4.49 -12.51 -3.07
CA ALA A 112 -4.73 -13.63 -2.18
C ALA A 112 -3.82 -13.53 -0.95
N LEU A 113 -4.35 -13.83 0.22
CA LEU A 113 -3.60 -14.10 1.43
C LEU A 113 -3.81 -15.56 1.77
N THR A 114 -2.72 -16.27 1.96
CA THR A 114 -2.69 -17.69 2.33
C THR A 114 -1.99 -17.82 3.67
N ILE A 115 -2.57 -18.61 4.55
CA ILE A 115 -1.99 -19.03 5.81
C ILE A 115 -1.78 -20.54 5.69
N ASP A 116 -0.60 -21.03 6.07
CA ASP A 116 -0.35 -22.47 6.08
C ASP A 116 -1.32 -23.18 7.04
N ASP A 117 -1.68 -24.41 6.72
CA ASP A 117 -2.60 -25.24 7.48
C ASP A 117 -2.26 -25.21 8.98
N GLN A 118 -3.21 -24.80 9.80
CA GLN A 118 -3.04 -24.69 11.24
C GLN A 118 -3.61 -25.91 11.93
N PRO A 119 -2.85 -26.56 12.83
CA PRO A 119 -3.37 -27.72 13.58
C PRO A 119 -4.48 -27.29 14.52
N VAL A 120 -5.59 -28.01 14.48
CA VAL A 120 -6.67 -27.89 15.47
C VAL A 120 -6.16 -28.36 16.82
N ARG A 121 -6.25 -27.50 17.84
CA ARG A 121 -5.77 -27.75 19.18
C ARG A 121 -6.90 -27.59 20.18
N ASP A 122 -6.90 -28.43 21.20
CA ASP A 122 -7.81 -28.32 22.34
C ASP A 122 -7.02 -28.37 23.68
N ALA A 123 -7.71 -28.15 24.79
CA ALA A 123 -7.10 -28.10 26.10
C ALA A 123 -6.45 -29.44 26.52
N PHE A 124 -6.81 -30.55 25.91
CA PHE A 124 -6.30 -31.90 26.19
C PHE A 124 -5.22 -32.33 25.19
N ARG A 125 -5.15 -31.67 24.02
CA ARG A 125 -4.20 -31.96 22.94
C ARG A 125 -3.55 -30.66 22.45
N PRO A 126 -2.64 -30.06 23.23
CA PRO A 126 -2.01 -28.78 22.92
C PRO A 126 -1.08 -28.86 21.69
N ASP A 127 -0.58 -30.06 21.37
CA ASP A 127 0.27 -30.30 20.19
C ASP A 127 -0.54 -30.51 18.89
N GLY A 128 -1.85 -30.68 19.02
CA GLY A 128 -2.78 -30.87 17.90
C GLY A 128 -3.67 -32.09 18.03
N THR A 129 -4.87 -32.02 17.44
CA THR A 129 -5.83 -33.14 17.41
C THR A 129 -5.54 -34.12 16.30
N GLY A 130 -4.66 -33.76 15.35
CA GLY A 130 -4.43 -34.45 14.06
C GLY A 130 -5.29 -33.90 12.93
N GLU A 131 -6.21 -32.99 13.21
CA GLU A 131 -6.98 -32.24 12.24
C GLU A 131 -6.31 -30.90 11.95
N PHE A 132 -6.50 -30.36 10.75
CA PHE A 132 -5.98 -29.07 10.34
C PHE A 132 -7.14 -28.22 9.81
N PHE A 133 -7.04 -26.90 9.96
CA PHE A 133 -7.93 -25.94 9.32
C PHE A 133 -7.15 -24.98 8.46
N ASP A 134 -7.75 -24.52 7.40
CA ASP A 134 -7.23 -23.49 6.52
C ASP A 134 -7.98 -22.16 6.72
N ALA A 135 -7.26 -21.08 6.51
CA ALA A 135 -7.82 -19.75 6.48
C ALA A 135 -7.17 -18.96 5.34
N GLY A 136 -7.98 -18.26 4.59
CA GLY A 136 -7.50 -17.49 3.47
C GLY A 136 -8.41 -16.30 3.16
N TYR A 137 -7.84 -15.37 2.43
CA TYR A 137 -8.58 -14.21 1.95
C TYR A 137 -8.22 -13.97 0.49
N SER A 138 -9.21 -13.58 -0.29
CA SER A 138 -8.98 -13.16 -1.67
C SER A 138 -9.76 -11.90 -1.99
N SER A 139 -9.24 -11.11 -2.92
CA SER A 139 -9.99 -9.98 -3.45
C SER A 139 -9.72 -9.80 -4.94
N PHE A 140 -10.76 -9.36 -5.64
CA PHE A 140 -10.71 -8.98 -7.05
C PHE A 140 -11.19 -7.55 -7.18
N GLY A 141 -10.38 -6.69 -7.79
CA GLY A 141 -10.67 -5.27 -7.90
C GLY A 141 -10.64 -4.75 -9.32
N ALA A 142 -11.43 -3.71 -9.56
CA ALA A 142 -11.41 -2.91 -10.77
C ALA A 142 -11.27 -1.43 -10.41
N THR A 143 -10.28 -0.78 -11.02
CA THR A 143 -9.93 0.62 -10.77
C THR A 143 -10.14 1.44 -12.03
N TYR A 144 -10.67 2.63 -11.87
CA TYR A 144 -10.68 3.67 -12.89
C TYR A 144 -10.11 4.96 -12.32
N ALA A 145 -9.22 5.61 -13.07
CA ALA A 145 -8.65 6.88 -12.69
C ALA A 145 -8.47 7.81 -13.89
N ARG A 146 -8.56 9.11 -13.62
CA ARG A 146 -8.42 10.13 -14.65
C ARG A 146 -7.78 11.40 -14.10
N SER A 147 -6.91 12.01 -14.91
CA SER A 147 -6.48 13.39 -14.72
C SER A 147 -7.56 14.33 -15.27
N PHE A 148 -8.12 15.19 -14.42
CA PHE A 148 -9.14 16.18 -14.79
C PHE A 148 -8.49 17.49 -15.23
N THR A 149 -7.33 17.77 -14.68
CA THR A 149 -6.46 18.89 -15.06
C THR A 149 -5.01 18.41 -15.05
N ASP A 150 -4.08 19.25 -15.48
CA ASP A 150 -2.63 19.04 -15.35
C ASP A 150 -2.14 18.93 -13.90
N LYS A 151 -2.97 19.34 -12.94
CA LYS A 151 -2.65 19.31 -11.51
C LYS A 151 -3.48 18.36 -10.68
N PHE A 152 -4.66 17.98 -11.14
CA PHE A 152 -5.61 17.22 -10.32
C PHE A 152 -6.04 15.93 -10.99
N SER A 153 -5.90 14.84 -10.29
CA SER A 153 -6.36 13.51 -10.67
C SER A 153 -7.23 12.91 -9.58
N ALA A 154 -8.20 12.10 -9.99
CA ALA A 154 -9.02 11.32 -9.07
C ALA A 154 -9.22 9.91 -9.62
N GLY A 155 -9.46 8.96 -8.72
CA GLY A 155 -9.70 7.57 -9.05
C GLY A 155 -10.58 6.88 -8.03
N ALA A 156 -11.19 5.80 -8.47
CA ALA A 156 -12.01 4.93 -7.66
C ALA A 156 -11.67 3.47 -7.94
N ASN A 157 -11.74 2.64 -6.93
CA ASN A 157 -11.57 1.20 -7.02
C ASN A 157 -12.75 0.51 -6.35
N VAL A 158 -13.19 -0.61 -6.91
CA VAL A 158 -14.22 -1.48 -6.35
C VAL A 158 -13.60 -2.85 -6.17
N ASN A 159 -13.70 -3.42 -4.97
CA ASN A 159 -13.17 -4.75 -4.68
C ASN A 159 -14.29 -5.69 -4.24
N LEU A 160 -14.34 -6.86 -4.82
CA LEU A 160 -15.04 -8.02 -4.27
C LEU A 160 -14.05 -8.74 -3.34
N VAL A 161 -14.37 -8.82 -2.08
CA VAL A 161 -13.55 -9.42 -1.03
C VAL A 161 -14.20 -10.70 -0.56
N ARG A 162 -13.46 -11.79 -0.56
CA ARG A 162 -13.89 -13.10 -0.03
C ARG A 162 -13.01 -13.47 1.15
N LEU A 163 -13.65 -13.91 2.22
CA LEU A 163 -13.04 -14.42 3.43
C LEU A 163 -13.43 -15.87 3.56
N ASP A 164 -12.45 -16.75 3.59
CA ASP A 164 -12.62 -18.19 3.79
C ASP A 164 -11.99 -18.54 5.14
N LEU A 165 -12.77 -19.11 6.04
CA LEU A 165 -12.32 -19.58 7.34
C LEU A 165 -12.97 -20.93 7.61
N GLU A 166 -12.24 -22.01 7.36
CA GLU A 166 -12.73 -23.39 7.47
C GLU A 166 -14.03 -23.57 6.64
N ASP A 167 -15.13 -23.89 7.26
CA ASP A 167 -16.45 -24.06 6.63
C ASP A 167 -17.19 -22.74 6.36
N PHE A 168 -16.71 -21.62 6.90
CA PHE A 168 -17.37 -20.32 6.77
C PHE A 168 -16.78 -19.52 5.61
N LYS A 169 -17.66 -19.14 4.68
CA LYS A 169 -17.29 -18.29 3.53
C LYS A 169 -18.15 -17.06 3.53
N GLN A 170 -17.49 -15.90 3.45
CA GLN A 170 -18.16 -14.61 3.40
C GLN A 170 -17.65 -13.79 2.23
N GLU A 171 -18.54 -13.03 1.63
CA GLU A 171 -18.21 -12.11 0.54
C GLU A 171 -18.74 -10.72 0.87
N THR A 172 -17.96 -9.71 0.53
CA THR A 172 -18.36 -8.33 0.70
C THR A 172 -17.78 -7.46 -0.41
N ILE A 173 -18.37 -6.31 -0.65
CA ILE A 173 -17.88 -5.33 -1.62
C ILE A 173 -17.38 -4.12 -0.86
N THR A 174 -16.17 -3.66 -1.23
CA THR A 174 -15.57 -2.44 -0.72
C THR A 174 -15.25 -1.46 -1.85
N PHE A 175 -15.23 -0.18 -1.50
CA PHE A 175 -14.90 0.90 -2.42
C PHE A 175 -13.72 1.69 -1.87
N ASP A 176 -12.81 2.07 -2.77
CA ASP A 176 -11.72 2.98 -2.45
C ASP A 176 -11.82 4.21 -3.33
N LEU A 177 -11.57 5.38 -2.76
CA LEU A 177 -11.53 6.65 -3.47
C LEU A 177 -10.18 7.31 -3.23
N GLY A 178 -9.65 7.98 -4.25
CA GLY A 178 -8.39 8.67 -4.14
C GLY A 178 -8.31 9.93 -4.98
N THR A 179 -7.47 10.86 -4.52
CA THR A 179 -7.13 12.08 -5.25
C THR A 179 -5.64 12.37 -5.15
N LEU A 180 -5.07 12.94 -6.20
CA LEU A 180 -3.71 13.45 -6.25
C LEU A 180 -3.72 14.88 -6.79
N TYR A 181 -3.00 15.77 -6.08
CA TYR A 181 -2.82 17.16 -6.48
C TYR A 181 -1.33 17.49 -6.63
N ASN A 182 -0.94 17.91 -7.83
CA ASN A 182 0.39 18.40 -8.14
C ASN A 182 0.47 19.90 -7.81
N VAL A 183 1.29 20.26 -6.82
CA VAL A 183 1.44 21.65 -6.38
C VAL A 183 2.21 22.49 -7.42
N GLY A 184 3.06 21.82 -8.23
CA GLY A 184 3.84 22.47 -9.28
C GLY A 184 5.15 23.10 -8.80
N VAL A 185 5.58 22.82 -7.56
CA VAL A 185 6.85 23.29 -7.00
C VAL A 185 7.63 22.12 -6.46
N ALA A 186 8.88 21.95 -6.88
CA ALA A 186 9.80 20.87 -6.44
C ALA A 186 9.19 19.45 -6.57
N GLY A 187 8.39 19.18 -7.60
CA GLY A 187 7.70 17.90 -7.76
C GLY A 187 6.72 17.57 -6.62
N MET A 188 6.36 18.56 -5.79
CA MET A 188 5.50 18.36 -4.62
C MET A 188 4.11 17.91 -5.04
N LYS A 189 3.65 16.82 -4.44
CA LYS A 189 2.30 16.27 -4.57
C LYS A 189 1.64 16.15 -3.21
N ILE A 190 0.32 16.26 -3.20
CA ILE A 190 -0.53 15.97 -2.03
C ILE A 190 -1.49 14.87 -2.48
N GLY A 191 -1.55 13.80 -1.69
CA GLY A 191 -2.43 12.67 -1.92
C GLY A 191 -3.42 12.50 -0.79
N PHE A 192 -4.64 12.11 -1.14
CA PHE A 192 -5.67 11.71 -0.22
C PHE A 192 -6.33 10.43 -0.71
N ALA A 193 -6.59 9.49 0.20
CA ALA A 193 -7.33 8.28 -0.08
C ALA A 193 -8.24 7.88 1.08
N ILE A 194 -9.37 7.30 0.74
CA ILE A 194 -10.26 6.58 1.65
C ILE A 194 -10.37 5.16 1.12
N GLN A 195 -10.00 4.19 1.94
CA GLN A 195 -9.94 2.79 1.55
C GLN A 195 -10.97 1.97 2.30
N ASN A 196 -11.47 0.89 1.66
CA ASN A 196 -12.39 -0.07 2.23
C ASN A 196 -13.70 0.55 2.73
N ILE A 197 -14.27 1.48 1.98
CA ILE A 197 -15.59 2.06 2.29
C ILE A 197 -16.66 1.01 2.06
N GLY A 198 -17.60 0.87 2.99
CA GLY A 198 -18.65 -0.15 2.91
C GLY A 198 -18.16 -1.48 3.45
N GLY A 199 -18.86 -2.53 3.08
CA GLY A 199 -18.52 -3.88 3.50
C GLY A 199 -18.92 -4.19 4.96
N GLN A 200 -19.83 -5.14 5.09
CA GLN A 200 -20.11 -5.83 6.34
C GLN A 200 -19.90 -7.30 6.08
N VAL A 201 -19.38 -7.98 7.06
CA VAL A 201 -19.15 -9.42 7.04
C VAL A 201 -19.86 -10.00 8.25
N GLN A 202 -20.59 -11.09 8.07
CA GLN A 202 -21.26 -11.75 9.16
C GLN A 202 -20.75 -13.17 9.29
N PHE A 203 -19.96 -13.42 10.33
CA PHE A 203 -19.63 -14.77 10.76
C PHE A 203 -20.59 -15.20 11.87
N ILE A 204 -21.31 -16.29 11.63
CA ILE A 204 -22.28 -16.89 12.55
C ILE A 204 -23.40 -15.89 12.94
N GLU A 205 -23.30 -15.18 14.06
CA GLU A 205 -24.35 -14.28 14.55
C GLU A 205 -23.95 -12.80 14.61
N ARG A 206 -22.67 -12.47 14.50
CA ARG A 206 -22.18 -11.08 14.62
C ARG A 206 -21.78 -10.50 13.28
N GLU A 207 -22.34 -9.33 13.00
CA GLU A 207 -21.88 -8.49 11.90
C GLU A 207 -20.61 -7.74 12.33
N ALA A 208 -19.56 -7.84 11.53
CA ALA A 208 -18.36 -7.05 11.65
C ALA A 208 -18.18 -6.16 10.41
N ARG A 209 -17.62 -4.98 10.60
CA ARG A 209 -17.28 -4.07 9.49
C ARG A 209 -15.85 -4.31 9.03
N VAL A 210 -15.60 -4.08 7.74
CA VAL A 210 -14.22 -3.99 7.25
C VAL A 210 -13.60 -2.64 7.67
N PRO A 211 -12.28 -2.58 7.88
CA PRO A 211 -11.62 -1.37 8.39
C PRO A 211 -11.50 -0.30 7.31
N THR A 212 -12.33 0.74 7.37
CA THR A 212 -12.21 1.91 6.51
C THR A 212 -11.02 2.76 6.97
N VAL A 213 -10.03 2.97 6.12
CA VAL A 213 -8.80 3.70 6.44
C VAL A 213 -8.74 5.02 5.68
N PHE A 214 -8.49 6.11 6.40
CA PHE A 214 -8.22 7.43 5.81
C PHE A 214 -6.70 7.63 5.72
N ARG A 215 -6.24 8.13 4.56
CA ARG A 215 -4.83 8.43 4.31
C ARG A 215 -4.69 9.82 3.71
N VAL A 216 -3.74 10.58 4.20
CA VAL A 216 -3.33 11.85 3.62
C VAL A 216 -1.81 11.96 3.69
N GLY A 217 -1.20 12.43 2.62
CA GLY A 217 0.25 12.54 2.59
C GLY A 217 0.74 13.57 1.61
N THR A 218 2.02 13.83 1.69
CA THR A 218 2.74 14.71 0.78
C THR A 218 4.07 14.09 0.38
N SER A 219 4.52 14.40 -0.82
CA SER A 219 5.84 14.03 -1.33
C SER A 219 6.47 15.21 -2.06
N ALA A 220 7.80 15.28 -2.05
CA ALA A 220 8.53 16.30 -2.80
C ALA A 220 9.93 15.82 -3.18
N ASP A 221 10.45 16.33 -4.30
CA ASP A 221 11.84 16.12 -4.69
C ASP A 221 12.75 17.04 -3.87
N ILE A 222 13.52 16.44 -2.94
CA ILE A 222 14.49 17.13 -2.09
C ILE A 222 15.73 17.51 -2.91
N ILE A 223 16.15 16.58 -3.77
CA ILE A 223 17.26 16.76 -4.71
C ILE A 223 16.80 16.24 -6.06
N SER A 224 16.98 17.04 -7.09
CA SER A 224 16.76 16.63 -8.49
C SER A 224 17.87 17.18 -9.36
N THR A 225 18.67 16.27 -9.91
CA THR A 225 19.76 16.57 -10.85
C THR A 225 19.61 15.69 -12.09
N GLY A 226 20.41 15.91 -13.13
CA GLY A 226 20.33 15.09 -14.34
C GLY A 226 20.63 13.59 -14.16
N SER A 227 21.22 13.19 -13.03
CA SER A 227 21.59 11.78 -12.76
C SER A 227 21.08 11.23 -11.43
N SER A 228 20.55 12.07 -10.56
CA SER A 228 20.16 11.65 -9.21
C SER A 228 18.91 12.38 -8.75
N ARG A 229 17.98 11.65 -8.16
CA ARG A 229 16.79 12.19 -7.51
C ARG A 229 16.68 11.65 -6.09
N LEU A 230 16.44 12.52 -5.14
CA LEU A 230 16.05 12.16 -3.76
C LEU A 230 14.64 12.67 -3.53
N LEU A 231 13.70 11.75 -3.41
CA LEU A 231 12.31 12.00 -3.08
C LEU A 231 12.10 11.77 -1.58
N GLY A 232 11.42 12.67 -0.92
CA GLY A 232 10.93 12.51 0.45
C GLY A 232 9.41 12.42 0.47
N SER A 233 8.85 11.63 1.39
CA SER A 233 7.42 11.48 1.57
C SER A 233 7.04 11.38 3.04
N PHE A 234 5.87 11.91 3.34
CA PHE A 234 5.21 11.81 4.65
C PHE A 234 3.75 11.41 4.44
N GLU A 235 3.26 10.52 5.28
CA GLU A 235 1.86 10.08 5.27
C GLU A 235 1.33 10.00 6.70
N PHE A 236 0.11 10.48 6.89
CA PHE A 236 -0.74 10.26 8.05
C PHE A 236 -1.86 9.31 7.66
N SER A 237 -2.14 8.32 8.49
CA SER A 237 -3.29 7.43 8.30
C SER A 237 -4.06 7.23 9.60
N HIS A 238 -5.38 7.16 9.47
CA HIS A 238 -6.32 6.93 10.56
C HIS A 238 -7.08 5.62 10.33
N PRO A 239 -6.63 4.50 10.92
CA PRO A 239 -7.39 3.28 10.97
C PRO A 239 -8.52 3.40 12.00
N PRO A 240 -9.67 2.71 11.82
CA PRO A 240 -10.81 2.86 12.73
C PRO A 240 -10.66 2.10 14.06
N ASP A 241 -9.69 1.19 14.13
CA ASP A 241 -9.47 0.21 15.19
C ASP A 241 -8.12 0.34 15.88
N ASN A 242 -7.36 1.36 15.58
CA ASN A 242 -6.04 1.59 16.16
C ASN A 242 -5.72 3.09 16.20
N ALA A 243 -4.64 3.47 16.88
CA ALA A 243 -4.13 4.84 16.94
C ALA A 243 -3.74 5.37 15.55
N GLU A 244 -3.68 6.69 15.42
CA GLU A 244 -3.20 7.37 14.24
C GLU A 244 -1.76 6.98 13.93
N ARG A 245 -1.48 6.74 12.66
CA ARG A 245 -0.19 6.26 12.18
C ARG A 245 0.52 7.32 11.37
N LEU A 246 1.83 7.40 11.52
CA LEU A 246 2.70 8.30 10.76
C LEU A 246 3.74 7.46 10.03
N ASN A 247 3.91 7.76 8.75
CA ASN A 247 4.85 7.08 7.88
C ASN A 247 5.79 8.12 7.23
N PHE A 248 7.07 7.84 7.27
CA PHE A 248 8.10 8.63 6.59
C PHE A 248 8.82 7.75 5.59
N GLY A 249 9.08 8.28 4.41
CA GLY A 249 9.76 7.56 3.35
C GLY A 249 10.75 8.44 2.60
N ALA A 250 11.82 7.80 2.12
CA ALA A 250 12.78 8.40 1.21
C ALA A 250 13.15 7.41 0.10
N GLU A 251 13.23 7.90 -1.13
CA GLU A 251 13.69 7.14 -2.29
C GLU A 251 14.82 7.92 -2.98
N TYR A 252 15.98 7.30 -3.08
CA TYR A 252 17.10 7.78 -3.90
C TYR A 252 17.12 7.00 -5.21
N ALA A 253 17.03 7.70 -6.33
CA ALA A 253 17.14 7.13 -7.67
C ALA A 253 18.44 7.62 -8.34
N TYR A 254 19.23 6.68 -8.86
CA TYR A 254 20.41 6.96 -9.65
C TYR A 254 20.18 6.58 -11.11
N ARG A 255 20.19 7.60 -12.00
CA ARG A 255 19.95 7.46 -13.45
C ARG A 255 18.65 6.71 -13.81
N ASP A 256 17.69 6.64 -12.90
CA ASP A 256 16.45 5.85 -13.02
C ASP A 256 16.66 4.34 -13.28
N TYR A 257 17.85 3.81 -12.96
CA TYR A 257 18.17 2.39 -13.04
C TYR A 257 18.30 1.72 -11.68
N VAL A 258 18.83 2.42 -10.69
CA VAL A 258 19.03 1.90 -9.32
C VAL A 258 18.26 2.76 -8.35
N PHE A 259 17.54 2.12 -7.44
CA PHE A 259 16.72 2.75 -6.42
C PHE A 259 17.11 2.22 -5.05
N LEU A 260 17.33 3.12 -4.10
CA LEU A 260 17.51 2.79 -2.69
C LEU A 260 16.41 3.49 -1.89
N ARG A 261 15.83 2.80 -0.92
CA ARG A 261 14.68 3.27 -0.16
C ARG A 261 14.87 3.05 1.32
N SER A 262 14.36 3.96 2.11
CA SER A 262 14.21 3.76 3.54
C SER A 262 12.91 4.37 4.03
N GLY A 263 12.37 3.80 5.11
CA GLY A 263 11.14 4.26 5.71
C GLY A 263 11.08 4.02 7.20
N MET A 264 10.19 4.73 7.86
CA MET A 264 9.94 4.62 9.29
C MET A 264 8.45 4.68 9.56
N ASN A 265 7.97 3.72 10.34
CA ASN A 265 6.58 3.61 10.79
C ASN A 265 6.50 3.99 12.27
N ILE A 266 5.61 4.93 12.61
CA ILE A 266 5.41 5.42 13.97
C ILE A 266 3.96 5.14 14.38
N ASN A 267 3.75 4.75 15.62
CA ASN A 267 2.46 4.31 16.19
C ASN A 267 1.92 3.03 15.53
N TYR A 268 2.82 2.13 15.15
CA TYR A 268 2.48 0.78 14.72
C TYR A 268 2.83 -0.22 15.83
N ASP A 269 1.98 -1.22 16.01
CA ASP A 269 2.20 -2.24 17.04
C ASP A 269 3.45 -3.08 16.74
N SER A 270 3.59 -3.51 15.50
CA SER A 270 4.66 -4.42 15.07
C SER A 270 5.61 -3.81 14.04
N GLU A 271 5.16 -2.95 13.14
CA GLU A 271 5.98 -2.40 12.07
C GLU A 271 6.87 -1.25 12.57
N GLY A 272 8.12 -1.22 12.14
CA GLY A 272 9.11 -0.21 12.52
C GLY A 272 9.85 0.35 11.32
N PHE A 273 11.17 0.13 11.29
CA PHE A 273 12.04 0.53 10.19
C PHE A 273 11.78 -0.33 8.94
N ALA A 274 11.86 0.31 7.78
CA ALA A 274 11.81 -0.35 6.48
C ALA A 274 12.98 0.09 5.61
N ALA A 275 13.46 -0.83 4.77
CA ALA A 275 14.48 -0.56 3.77
C ALA A 275 14.13 -1.29 2.47
N GLY A 276 14.56 -0.74 1.33
CA GLY A 276 14.31 -1.37 0.04
C GLY A 276 15.35 -1.02 -1.01
N ALA A 277 15.43 -1.87 -2.01
CA ALA A 277 16.24 -1.64 -3.19
C ALA A 277 15.46 -2.02 -4.45
N GLY A 278 15.76 -1.36 -5.55
CA GLY A 278 15.14 -1.66 -6.84
C GLY A 278 16.10 -1.47 -7.98
N VAL A 279 15.89 -2.22 -9.04
CA VAL A 279 16.62 -2.08 -10.29
C VAL A 279 15.65 -2.04 -11.47
N ARG A 280 15.95 -1.18 -12.43
CA ARG A 280 15.27 -1.12 -13.72
C ARG A 280 16.23 -1.60 -14.80
N PHE A 281 15.78 -2.50 -15.64
CA PHE A 281 16.59 -3.04 -16.72
C PHE A 281 15.78 -3.21 -18.00
N PRO A 282 16.39 -3.04 -19.18
CA PRO A 282 15.72 -3.22 -20.44
C PRO A 282 15.54 -4.72 -20.74
N ILE A 283 14.36 -5.10 -21.21
CA ILE A 283 14.09 -6.41 -21.81
C ILE A 283 14.14 -6.23 -23.33
N THR A 284 15.31 -6.47 -23.92
CA THR A 284 15.56 -6.21 -25.37
C THR A 284 14.58 -6.99 -26.27
N ALA A 285 14.23 -8.21 -25.90
CA ALA A 285 13.31 -9.06 -26.67
C ALA A 285 11.90 -8.49 -26.78
N LEU A 286 11.45 -7.77 -25.75
CA LEU A 286 10.12 -7.14 -25.66
C LEU A 286 10.17 -5.64 -25.96
N LYS A 287 11.35 -5.06 -26.20
CA LYS A 287 11.58 -3.61 -26.37
C LYS A 287 10.99 -2.77 -25.24
N THR A 288 11.05 -3.28 -24.03
CA THR A 288 10.43 -2.68 -22.85
C THR A 288 11.40 -2.68 -21.66
N ASN A 289 10.95 -2.12 -20.53
CA ASN A 289 11.69 -2.11 -19.29
C ASN A 289 10.96 -2.94 -18.23
N ALA A 290 11.74 -3.68 -17.44
CA ALA A 290 11.27 -4.30 -16.22
C ALA A 290 11.87 -3.62 -15.00
N ASN A 291 11.11 -3.61 -13.92
CA ASN A 291 11.58 -3.24 -12.60
C ASN A 291 11.49 -4.47 -11.70
N PHE A 292 12.53 -4.68 -10.92
CA PHE A 292 12.53 -5.61 -9.80
C PHE A 292 12.82 -4.84 -8.53
N ASP A 293 11.96 -4.99 -7.54
CA ASP A 293 12.05 -4.30 -6.26
C ASP A 293 11.99 -5.31 -5.12
N TYR A 294 12.79 -5.06 -4.10
CA TYR A 294 12.79 -5.78 -2.83
C TYR A 294 12.65 -4.82 -1.67
N ALA A 295 11.92 -5.25 -0.63
CA ALA A 295 11.84 -4.51 0.63
C ALA A 295 11.85 -5.44 1.84
N TYR A 296 12.49 -4.95 2.87
CA TYR A 296 12.53 -5.47 4.22
C TYR A 296 11.74 -4.53 5.12
N THR A 297 10.90 -5.09 6.00
CA THR A 297 10.23 -4.34 7.06
C THR A 297 10.50 -5.05 8.38
N ASP A 298 11.05 -4.32 9.35
CA ASP A 298 11.23 -4.81 10.70
C ASP A 298 9.86 -4.93 11.39
N MET A 299 9.54 -6.13 11.87
CA MET A 299 8.30 -6.44 12.57
C MET A 299 8.52 -6.61 14.09
N LYS A 300 9.60 -6.02 14.60
CA LYS A 300 9.98 -6.08 16.04
C LYS A 300 10.05 -7.54 16.52
N THR A 301 9.26 -7.86 17.56
CA THR A 301 9.22 -9.21 18.16
C THR A 301 8.69 -10.31 17.25
N LEU A 302 8.00 -9.95 16.17
CA LEU A 302 7.47 -10.90 15.19
C LEU A 302 8.48 -11.29 14.11
N GLY A 303 9.68 -10.65 14.08
CA GLY A 303 10.71 -10.91 13.07
C GLY A 303 10.70 -9.90 11.96
N ALA A 304 10.54 -10.33 10.72
CA ALA A 304 10.60 -9.46 9.55
C ALA A 304 9.60 -9.85 8.47
N ALA A 305 9.19 -8.87 7.67
CA ALA A 305 8.43 -9.09 6.45
C ALA A 305 9.30 -8.78 5.22
N HIS A 306 9.23 -9.65 4.23
CA HIS A 306 9.98 -9.55 2.99
C HIS A 306 9.03 -9.39 1.81
N ARG A 307 9.24 -8.36 0.99
CA ARG A 307 8.41 -8.09 -0.19
C ARG A 307 9.23 -8.06 -1.46
N PHE A 308 8.67 -8.67 -2.49
CA PHE A 308 9.23 -8.70 -3.83
C PHE A 308 8.20 -8.18 -4.81
N SER A 309 8.64 -7.38 -5.76
CA SER A 309 7.76 -6.88 -6.83
C SER A 309 8.48 -6.95 -8.17
N VAL A 310 7.75 -7.39 -9.17
CA VAL A 310 8.19 -7.35 -10.58
C VAL A 310 7.15 -6.54 -11.35
N ARG A 311 7.61 -5.52 -12.07
CA ARG A 311 6.78 -4.72 -12.96
C ARG A 311 7.34 -4.77 -14.37
N VAL A 312 6.48 -5.01 -15.33
CA VAL A 312 6.81 -4.97 -16.78
C VAL A 312 5.85 -4.00 -17.46
N ARG A 313 6.37 -3.23 -18.43
CA ARG A 313 5.61 -2.29 -19.25
C ARG A 313 5.70 -2.73 -20.70
N PHE A 314 4.59 -2.68 -21.43
CA PHE A 314 4.51 -3.11 -22.84
C PHE A 314 3.97 -1.98 -23.71
#